data_8cad8d47c4ce775e2d7b05af57aefaa9
#
_entry.id   8cad8d47c4ce775e2d7b05af57aefaa9
#
_cell.length_a   1.000
_cell.length_b   1.000
_cell.length_c   1.000
_cell.angle_alpha   90.00
_cell.angle_beta   90.00
_cell.angle_gamma   90.00
#
_symmetry.space_group_name_H-M   'P 1'
#
loop_
_entity.id
_entity.type
_entity.pdbx_description
1 polymer ?
#
loop_
_entity_poly.entity_id
_entity_poly.type
_entity_poly.pdbx_seq_one_letter_code
_entity_poly.pdbx_strand_id
1 'polypeptide(L)'
;MEKLSNQYLTDALRKKIVFELTESVMADEIDVLISIMNCLKDKGFSFSIDDFGTGYSSLSYLRKVPLDEIKIDRSFIQELTENSKDQSMVEMILNMSKVFGLKVVAEGIETQEQENILVQSNCDLMQGYLFSKPLDKISFEAFYRENGSE
;
A
#
# COMPACT_ATOMS: atom_id res chain seq x y z
N MET A 1 -14.85 8.24 17.80
CA MET A 1 -14.45 8.43 16.39
C MET A 1 -15.44 9.26 15.54
N GLU A 2 -16.75 9.14 15.73
CA GLU A 2 -17.74 9.92 14.95
C GLU A 2 -17.60 11.47 15.07
N LYS A 3 -17.19 12.00 16.22
CA LYS A 3 -17.06 13.45 16.41
C LYS A 3 -15.87 14.09 15.69
N LEU A 4 -14.80 13.34 15.41
CA LEU A 4 -13.62 13.84 14.69
C LEU A 4 -13.82 13.83 13.17
N SER A 5 -14.64 12.91 12.65
CA SER A 5 -14.79 12.72 11.21
C SER A 5 -15.63 13.80 10.52
N ASN A 6 -16.57 14.46 11.22
CA ASN A 6 -17.51 15.39 10.58
C ASN A 6 -17.11 16.85 10.63
N GLN A 7 -16.14 17.23 11.48
CA GLN A 7 -15.82 18.65 11.70
C GLN A 7 -14.57 19.13 10.96
N TYR A 8 -13.65 18.21 10.57
CA TYR A 8 -12.34 18.59 10.03
C TYR A 8 -11.96 17.89 8.71
N LEU A 9 -12.65 16.81 8.32
CA LEU A 9 -12.34 16.07 7.11
C LEU A 9 -13.44 16.24 6.07
N THR A 10 -13.12 16.96 5.00
CA THR A 10 -13.98 17.02 3.81
C THR A 10 -13.99 15.66 3.10
N ASP A 11 -14.99 15.38 2.27
CA ASP A 11 -15.06 14.13 1.48
C ASP A 11 -13.85 13.99 0.55
N ALA A 12 -13.32 15.11 0.04
CA ALA A 12 -12.11 15.12 -0.78
C ALA A 12 -10.87 14.68 0.02
N LEU A 13 -10.77 15.06 1.30
CA LEU A 13 -9.65 14.64 2.17
C LEU A 13 -9.79 13.19 2.60
N ARG A 14 -11.00 12.70 2.86
CA ARG A 14 -11.21 11.29 3.24
C ARG A 14 -10.73 10.33 2.17
N LYS A 15 -10.99 10.64 0.90
CA LYS A 15 -10.54 9.85 -0.26
C LYS A 15 -9.01 9.78 -0.41
N LYS A 16 -8.28 10.65 0.27
CA LYS A 16 -6.81 10.66 0.29
C LYS A 16 -6.20 9.92 1.48
N ILE A 17 -7.04 9.45 2.40
CA ILE A 17 -6.58 8.74 3.60
C ILE A 17 -6.71 7.24 3.35
N VAL A 18 -5.60 6.54 3.48
CA VAL A 18 -5.52 5.09 3.44
C VAL A 18 -5.19 4.60 4.85
N PHE A 19 -5.98 3.68 5.37
CA PHE A 19 -5.66 2.97 6.61
C PHE A 19 -4.82 1.75 6.30
N GLU A 20 -3.66 1.65 6.93
CA GLU A 20 -2.77 0.52 6.80
C GLU A 20 -3.07 -0.50 7.89
N LEU A 21 -3.23 -1.75 7.50
CA LEU A 21 -3.46 -2.90 8.37
C LEU A 21 -2.30 -3.87 8.21
N THR A 22 -1.69 -4.28 9.30
CA THR A 22 -0.71 -5.35 9.25
C THR A 22 -1.38 -6.70 9.00
N GLU A 23 -0.69 -7.61 8.36
CA GLU A 23 -1.18 -8.96 8.04
C GLU A 23 -1.71 -9.71 9.30
N SER A 24 -1.10 -9.48 10.46
CA SER A 24 -1.45 -10.13 11.72
C SER A 24 -2.84 -9.72 12.27
N VAL A 25 -3.32 -8.52 11.99
CA VAL A 25 -4.63 -8.04 12.46
C VAL A 25 -5.78 -8.80 11.81
N MET A 26 -5.55 -9.44 10.66
CA MET A 26 -6.59 -10.20 9.95
C MET A 26 -6.87 -11.59 10.53
N ALA A 27 -6.07 -12.04 11.50
CA ALA A 27 -6.23 -13.37 12.10
C ALA A 27 -7.36 -13.47 13.13
N ASP A 28 -7.71 -12.35 13.78
CA ASP A 28 -8.68 -12.30 14.88
C ASP A 28 -9.96 -11.56 14.45
N GLU A 29 -11.14 -12.13 14.73
CA GLU A 29 -12.46 -11.51 14.55
C GLU A 29 -12.70 -10.83 13.19
N ILE A 30 -12.36 -11.51 12.10
CA ILE A 30 -12.39 -10.98 10.74
C ILE A 30 -13.74 -10.38 10.33
N ASP A 31 -14.85 -10.94 10.78
CA ASP A 31 -16.20 -10.46 10.42
C ASP A 31 -16.47 -9.07 11.03
N VAL A 32 -15.96 -8.83 12.25
CA VAL A 32 -16.05 -7.52 12.91
C VAL A 32 -15.18 -6.51 12.17
N LEU A 33 -13.95 -6.90 11.81
CA LEU A 33 -13.05 -6.07 11.02
C LEU A 33 -13.69 -5.66 9.68
N ILE A 34 -14.23 -6.60 8.92
CA ILE A 34 -14.90 -6.34 7.65
C ILE A 34 -16.08 -5.37 7.82
N SER A 35 -16.87 -5.51 8.88
CA SER A 35 -17.99 -4.61 9.17
C SER A 35 -17.51 -3.18 9.43
N ILE A 36 -16.44 -3.00 10.20
CA ILE A 36 -15.83 -1.70 10.46
C ILE A 36 -15.26 -1.09 9.17
N MET A 37 -14.54 -1.89 8.39
CA MET A 37 -13.96 -1.44 7.12
C MET A 37 -15.04 -0.96 6.15
N ASN A 38 -16.12 -1.72 5.97
CA ASN A 38 -17.23 -1.30 5.11
C ASN A 38 -17.84 0.03 5.57
N CYS A 39 -18.08 0.19 6.87
CA CYS A 39 -18.59 1.45 7.43
C CYS A 39 -17.66 2.64 7.17
N LEU A 40 -16.33 2.42 7.14
CA LEU A 40 -15.35 3.46 6.84
C LEU A 40 -15.23 3.71 5.33
N LYS A 41 -15.32 2.67 4.52
CA LYS A 41 -15.36 2.80 3.03
C LYS A 41 -16.58 3.60 2.57
N ASP A 42 -17.73 3.40 3.17
CA ASP A 42 -18.94 4.21 2.91
C ASP A 42 -18.73 5.70 3.23
N LYS A 43 -17.76 6.03 4.08
CA LYS A 43 -17.35 7.40 4.39
C LYS A 43 -16.22 7.92 3.48
N GLY A 44 -15.75 7.11 2.52
CA GLY A 44 -14.74 7.48 1.53
C GLY A 44 -13.30 7.17 1.90
N PHE A 45 -13.04 6.40 2.96
CA PHE A 45 -11.69 5.95 3.31
C PHE A 45 -11.28 4.72 2.49
N SER A 46 -9.98 4.53 2.31
CA SER A 46 -9.37 3.37 1.65
C SER A 46 -8.56 2.55 2.65
N PHE A 47 -8.28 1.29 2.28
CA PHE A 47 -7.53 0.36 3.12
C PHE A 47 -6.41 -0.31 2.34
N SER A 48 -5.24 -0.35 2.95
CA SER A 48 -4.06 -1.08 2.48
C SER A 48 -3.67 -2.17 3.47
N ILE A 49 -3.12 -3.27 2.97
CA ILE A 49 -2.44 -4.25 3.81
C ILE A 49 -0.94 -3.98 3.74
N ASP A 50 -0.32 -3.86 4.91
CA ASP A 50 1.10 -3.57 5.07
C ASP A 50 1.95 -4.82 5.29
N ASP A 51 3.25 -4.76 4.96
CA ASP A 51 4.23 -5.84 5.10
C ASP A 51 3.81 -7.15 4.42
N PHE A 52 3.09 -7.07 3.29
CA PHE A 52 2.53 -8.24 2.62
C PHE A 52 3.62 -9.20 2.12
N GLY A 53 3.42 -10.47 2.45
CA GLY A 53 4.32 -11.57 2.07
C GLY A 53 5.29 -12.01 3.17
N THR A 54 5.35 -11.30 4.30
CA THR A 54 6.20 -11.67 5.43
C THR A 54 5.52 -12.61 6.42
N GLY A 55 4.20 -12.73 6.35
CA GLY A 55 3.37 -13.49 7.28
C GLY A 55 2.58 -14.63 6.65
N TYR A 56 1.49 -15.04 7.30
CA TYR A 56 0.63 -16.15 6.91
C TYR A 56 -0.66 -15.66 6.21
N SER A 57 -0.56 -14.72 5.27
CA SER A 57 -1.75 -14.29 4.56
C SER A 57 -2.39 -15.42 3.78
N SER A 58 -3.56 -15.82 4.23
CA SER A 58 -4.40 -16.73 3.45
C SER A 58 -5.09 -15.95 2.33
N LEU A 59 -4.93 -16.40 1.09
CA LEU A 59 -5.67 -15.87 -0.06
C LEU A 59 -7.19 -15.82 0.17
N SER A 60 -7.68 -16.69 1.09
CA SER A 60 -9.10 -16.68 1.48
C SER A 60 -9.50 -15.41 2.22
N TYR A 61 -8.58 -14.79 2.96
CA TYR A 61 -8.82 -13.52 3.65
C TYR A 61 -8.80 -12.35 2.68
N LEU A 62 -7.81 -12.30 1.78
CA LEU A 62 -7.75 -11.26 0.75
C LEU A 62 -9.02 -11.16 -0.08
N ARG A 63 -9.69 -12.29 -0.34
CA ARG A 63 -10.96 -12.32 -1.07
C ARG A 63 -12.13 -11.74 -0.29
N LYS A 64 -12.08 -11.77 1.04
CA LYS A 64 -13.21 -11.35 1.90
C LYS A 64 -13.07 -9.90 2.37
N VAL A 65 -11.85 -9.48 2.62
CA VAL A 65 -11.55 -8.16 3.19
C VAL A 65 -11.65 -7.09 2.12
N PRO A 66 -12.38 -5.99 2.34
CA PRO A 66 -12.57 -4.93 1.34
C PRO A 66 -11.35 -4.00 1.25
N LEU A 67 -10.22 -4.54 0.79
CA LEU A 67 -8.98 -3.82 0.55
C LEU A 67 -9.04 -3.02 -0.76
N ASP A 68 -8.21 -2.00 -0.86
CA ASP A 68 -7.97 -1.20 -2.06
C ASP A 68 -6.54 -1.37 -2.56
N GLU A 69 -5.61 -1.74 -1.65
CA GLU A 69 -4.18 -1.70 -1.93
C GLU A 69 -3.42 -2.78 -1.14
N ILE A 70 -2.29 -3.21 -1.69
CA ILE A 70 -1.30 -4.09 -1.05
C ILE A 70 0.06 -3.40 -1.10
N LYS A 71 0.78 -3.37 0.03
CA LYS A 71 2.15 -2.88 0.13
C LYS A 71 3.12 -4.06 0.18
N ILE A 72 4.00 -4.16 -0.81
CA ILE A 72 5.05 -5.19 -0.83
C ILE A 72 6.15 -4.75 0.13
N ASP A 73 6.46 -5.60 1.11
CA ASP A 73 7.51 -5.34 2.08
C ASP A 73 8.88 -5.11 1.43
N ARG A 74 9.62 -4.16 2.00
CA ARG A 74 10.96 -3.77 1.55
C ARG A 74 11.95 -4.94 1.42
N SER A 75 11.81 -6.01 2.20
CA SER A 75 12.73 -7.14 2.14
C SER A 75 12.74 -7.82 0.77
N PHE A 76 11.59 -7.90 0.09
CA PHE A 76 11.51 -8.42 -1.28
C PHE A 76 12.11 -7.46 -2.31
N ILE A 77 12.08 -6.16 -2.02
CA ILE A 77 12.59 -5.13 -2.93
C ILE A 77 14.11 -4.99 -2.80
N GLN A 78 14.66 -5.14 -1.60
CA GLN A 78 16.12 -5.04 -1.38
C GLN A 78 16.90 -6.08 -2.17
N GLU A 79 16.42 -7.31 -2.28
CA GLU A 79 17.07 -8.40 -2.99
C GLU A 79 16.57 -8.59 -4.44
N LEU A 80 15.71 -7.68 -4.92
CA LEU A 80 15.03 -7.78 -6.22
C LEU A 80 15.99 -7.90 -7.41
N THR A 81 17.16 -7.30 -7.35
CA THR A 81 18.16 -7.31 -8.44
C THR A 81 19.06 -8.54 -8.42
N GLU A 82 19.22 -9.20 -7.26
CA GLU A 82 20.17 -10.28 -7.06
C GLU A 82 19.51 -11.65 -6.97
N ASN A 83 18.24 -11.70 -6.58
CA ASN A 83 17.54 -12.93 -6.25
C ASN A 83 16.32 -13.17 -7.17
N SER A 84 16.44 -14.16 -8.05
CA SER A 84 15.36 -14.55 -8.96
C SER A 84 14.08 -15.04 -8.24
N LYS A 85 14.20 -15.49 -6.98
CA LYS A 85 13.04 -15.91 -6.19
C LYS A 85 12.22 -14.70 -5.74
N ASP A 86 12.89 -13.61 -5.33
CA ASP A 86 12.20 -12.38 -4.91
C ASP A 86 11.57 -11.69 -6.11
N GLN A 87 12.21 -11.69 -7.27
CA GLN A 87 11.57 -11.27 -8.52
C GLN A 87 10.30 -12.05 -8.79
N SER A 88 10.36 -13.39 -8.72
CA SER A 88 9.19 -14.26 -8.93
C SER A 88 8.09 -14.01 -7.89
N MET A 89 8.47 -13.73 -6.63
CA MET A 89 7.52 -13.41 -5.56
C MET A 89 6.81 -12.08 -5.83
N VAL A 90 7.56 -11.04 -6.18
CA VAL A 90 7.01 -9.73 -6.55
C VAL A 90 6.07 -9.86 -7.74
N GLU A 91 6.46 -10.55 -8.81
CA GLU A 91 5.61 -10.81 -9.97
C GLU A 91 4.33 -11.57 -9.59
N MET A 92 4.42 -12.56 -8.71
CA MET A 92 3.27 -13.29 -8.21
C MET A 92 2.31 -12.38 -7.45
N ILE A 93 2.81 -11.51 -6.56
CA ILE A 93 1.99 -10.53 -5.82
C ILE A 93 1.31 -9.57 -6.80
N LEU A 94 2.04 -9.01 -7.77
CA LEU A 94 1.51 -8.10 -8.79
C LEU A 94 0.39 -8.77 -9.63
N ASN A 95 0.59 -10.01 -10.05
CA ASN A 95 -0.42 -10.75 -10.82
C ASN A 95 -1.65 -11.09 -9.99
N MET A 96 -1.46 -11.49 -8.73
CA MET A 96 -2.55 -11.77 -7.80
C MET A 96 -3.38 -10.49 -7.54
N SER A 97 -2.72 -9.37 -7.28
CA SER A 97 -3.39 -8.10 -6.99
C SER A 97 -4.27 -7.65 -8.16
N LYS A 98 -3.83 -7.85 -9.39
CA LYS A 98 -4.66 -7.61 -10.60
C LYS A 98 -5.94 -8.45 -10.61
N VAL A 99 -5.86 -9.73 -10.21
CA VAL A 99 -7.05 -10.61 -10.14
C VAL A 99 -8.05 -10.11 -9.11
N PHE A 100 -7.58 -9.55 -7.99
CA PHE A 100 -8.44 -9.00 -6.93
C PHE A 100 -8.82 -7.53 -7.16
N GLY A 101 -8.30 -6.87 -8.19
CA GLY A 101 -8.55 -5.45 -8.46
C GLY A 101 -7.91 -4.52 -7.44
N LEU A 102 -6.81 -4.94 -6.81
CA LEU A 102 -6.06 -4.19 -5.82
C LEU A 102 -4.89 -3.46 -6.48
N LYS A 103 -4.59 -2.26 -6.00
CA LYS A 103 -3.34 -1.56 -6.33
C LYS A 103 -2.18 -2.15 -5.56
N VAL A 104 -0.97 -1.99 -6.10
CA VAL A 104 0.26 -2.43 -5.44
C VAL A 104 1.20 -1.26 -5.24
N VAL A 105 1.68 -1.11 -4.00
CA VAL A 105 2.76 -0.21 -3.62
C VAL A 105 4.00 -1.04 -3.32
N ALA A 106 5.09 -0.82 -4.02
CA ALA A 106 6.39 -1.40 -3.68
C ALA A 106 7.14 -0.45 -2.75
N GLU A 107 7.63 -0.96 -1.61
CA GLU A 107 8.30 -0.17 -0.60
C GLU A 107 9.80 -0.39 -0.55
N GLY A 108 10.53 0.63 -0.09
CA GLY A 108 11.97 0.53 0.15
C GLY A 108 12.83 0.55 -1.11
N ILE A 109 12.38 1.23 -2.17
CA ILE A 109 13.14 1.40 -3.40
C ILE A 109 14.30 2.36 -3.15
N GLU A 110 15.52 1.89 -3.41
CA GLU A 110 16.76 2.64 -3.18
C GLU A 110 17.58 2.84 -4.45
N THR A 111 17.36 2.01 -5.49
CA THR A 111 18.15 2.06 -6.72
C THR A 111 17.29 2.18 -7.97
N GLN A 112 17.87 2.79 -9.02
CA GLN A 112 17.25 2.91 -10.33
C GLN A 112 16.98 1.53 -10.98
N GLU A 113 17.78 0.53 -10.67
CA GLU A 113 17.62 -0.82 -11.19
C GLU A 113 16.37 -1.48 -10.61
N GLN A 114 16.12 -1.32 -9.30
CA GLN A 114 14.88 -1.79 -8.65
C GLN A 114 13.65 -1.11 -9.29
N GLU A 115 13.69 0.20 -9.47
CA GLU A 115 12.62 0.95 -10.13
C GLU A 115 12.34 0.40 -11.54
N ASN A 116 13.38 0.21 -12.35
CA ASN A 116 13.26 -0.29 -13.73
C ASN A 116 12.58 -1.66 -13.78
N ILE A 117 12.93 -2.57 -12.87
CA ILE A 117 12.29 -3.90 -12.77
C ILE A 117 10.80 -3.76 -12.43
N LEU A 118 10.46 -2.92 -11.45
CA LEU A 118 9.09 -2.71 -11.03
C LEU A 118 8.23 -2.03 -12.10
N VAL A 119 8.79 -1.07 -12.84
CA VAL A 119 8.13 -0.45 -14.00
C VAL A 119 7.84 -1.49 -15.08
N GLN A 120 8.81 -2.35 -15.42
CA GLN A 120 8.61 -3.42 -16.40
C GLN A 120 7.56 -4.45 -15.95
N SER A 121 7.45 -4.67 -14.64
CA SER A 121 6.45 -5.55 -14.04
C SER A 121 5.06 -4.89 -13.88
N ASN A 122 4.91 -3.62 -14.29
CA ASN A 122 3.69 -2.81 -14.15
C ASN A 122 3.23 -2.70 -12.69
N CYS A 123 4.13 -2.36 -11.76
CA CYS A 123 3.78 -1.97 -10.41
C CYS A 123 3.07 -0.61 -10.43
N ASP A 124 1.99 -0.47 -9.66
CA ASP A 124 1.14 0.74 -9.71
C ASP A 124 1.80 1.95 -9.03
N LEU A 125 2.39 1.74 -7.85
CA LEU A 125 3.00 2.79 -7.04
C LEU A 125 4.33 2.31 -6.45
N MET A 126 5.23 3.26 -6.24
CA MET A 126 6.58 3.00 -5.74
C MET A 126 6.96 4.02 -4.67
N GLN A 127 7.53 3.55 -3.55
CA GLN A 127 7.95 4.37 -2.43
C GLN A 127 9.35 3.96 -1.97
N GLY A 128 10.23 4.94 -1.73
CA GLY A 128 11.57 4.65 -1.22
C GLY A 128 12.53 5.83 -1.28
N TYR A 129 13.74 5.60 -0.77
CA TYR A 129 14.77 6.63 -0.68
C TYR A 129 15.34 7.05 -2.03
N LEU A 130 15.09 6.28 -3.07
CA LEU A 130 15.40 6.71 -4.44
C LEU A 130 14.69 8.02 -4.78
N PHE A 131 13.44 8.19 -4.34
CA PHE A 131 12.63 9.37 -4.63
C PHE A 131 12.84 10.47 -3.59
N SER A 132 12.71 10.15 -2.31
CA SER A 132 12.98 11.06 -1.21
C SER A 132 13.10 10.31 0.12
N LYS A 133 13.98 10.78 0.99
CA LYS A 133 13.92 10.40 2.42
C LYS A 133 12.77 11.13 3.10
N PRO A 134 12.32 10.68 4.29
CA PRO A 134 11.34 11.40 5.07
C PRO A 134 11.73 12.87 5.26
N LEU A 135 10.81 13.77 4.97
CA LEU A 135 11.00 15.22 5.02
C LEU A 135 10.17 15.81 6.16
N ASP A 136 10.68 16.90 6.78
CA ASP A 136 9.84 17.75 7.61
C ASP A 136 8.78 18.47 6.75
N LYS A 137 7.79 19.10 7.42
CA LYS A 137 6.68 19.74 6.72
C LYS A 137 7.12 20.78 5.69
N ILE A 138 8.09 21.62 6.03
CA ILE A 138 8.53 22.74 5.16
C ILE A 138 9.23 22.18 3.92
N SER A 139 10.14 21.23 4.13
CA SER A 139 10.88 20.55 3.07
C SER A 139 9.95 19.74 2.17
N PHE A 140 8.93 19.08 2.75
CA PHE A 140 7.92 18.37 1.98
C PHE A 140 7.08 19.30 1.11
N GLU A 141 6.64 20.44 1.63
CA GLU A 141 5.89 21.43 0.84
C GLU A 141 6.71 21.97 -0.34
N ALA A 142 8.02 22.20 -0.15
CA ALA A 142 8.91 22.61 -1.22
C ALA A 142 9.07 21.50 -2.28
N PHE A 143 9.39 20.30 -1.83
CA PHE A 143 9.51 19.12 -2.71
C PHE A 143 8.24 18.85 -3.53
N TYR A 144 7.07 18.98 -2.89
CA TYR A 144 5.78 18.77 -3.56
C TYR A 144 5.52 19.82 -4.65
N ARG A 145 5.91 21.09 -4.42
CA ARG A 145 5.76 22.16 -5.43
C ARG A 145 6.68 21.98 -6.62
N GLU A 146 7.86 21.40 -6.41
CA GLU A 146 8.86 21.19 -7.46
C GLU A 146 8.56 19.93 -8.31
N ASN A 147 8.03 18.88 -7.68
CA ASN A 147 7.88 17.54 -8.29
C ASN A 147 6.43 17.08 -8.38
N GLY A 148 5.49 17.74 -7.71
CA GLY A 148 4.07 17.39 -7.75
C GLY A 148 3.49 17.77 -9.11
N SER A 149 3.03 16.78 -9.85
CA SER A 149 2.24 16.99 -11.06
C SER A 149 0.87 17.55 -10.65
N GLU A 150 0.40 18.56 -11.39
CA GLU A 150 -0.98 19.07 -11.29
C GLU A 150 -2.03 18.00 -11.56
#